data_0763e463da967b07d5f47e06c7d5dd8f
#
_entry.id   0763e463da967b07d5f47e06c7d5dd8f
#
_cell.length_a   1.000
_cell.length_b   1.000
_cell.length_c   1.000
_cell.angle_alpha   90.00
_cell.angle_beta   90.00
_cell.angle_gamma   90.00
#
_symmetry.space_group_name_H-M   'P 1'
#
loop_
_entity.id
_entity.type
_entity.pdbx_description
1 polymer ?
#
loop_
_entity_poly.entity_id
_entity_poly.type
_entity_poly.pdbx_seq_one_letter_code
_entity_poly.pdbx_strand_id
1 'polypeptide(L)'
;MLNQSSHSYNKINQYLVKEILEATPQQLLIKLYDFAIVNAKKESLEKTNAALQELINSLNFEGECKEVSTGLFKLYLFCQEQMRKKNYEIVIKILSELKETWQNAFKSLR
;
A
#
# COMPACT_ATOMS: atom_id res chain seq x y z
N MET A 1 4.11 -22.55 19.32
CA MET A 1 3.56 -22.72 17.99
C MET A 1 2.58 -21.64 17.63
N LEU A 2 2.57 -21.27 16.39
CA LEU A 2 1.66 -20.24 15.92
C LEU A 2 0.22 -20.77 15.88
N ASN A 3 -0.72 -19.92 16.27
CA ASN A 3 -2.12 -20.28 16.16
C ASN A 3 -2.56 -20.23 14.68
N GLN A 4 -3.76 -20.72 14.40
CA GLN A 4 -4.28 -20.77 13.03
C GLN A 4 -4.30 -19.41 12.36
N SER A 5 -4.77 -18.39 13.08
CA SER A 5 -4.88 -17.04 12.53
C SER A 5 -3.51 -16.45 12.19
N SER A 6 -2.54 -16.57 13.10
CA SER A 6 -1.18 -16.07 12.86
C SER A 6 -0.52 -16.82 11.71
N HIS A 7 -0.74 -18.11 11.62
CA HIS A 7 -0.18 -18.90 10.53
C HIS A 7 -0.75 -18.46 9.17
N SER A 8 -2.06 -18.23 9.09
CA SER A 8 -2.70 -17.79 7.86
C SER A 8 -2.19 -16.41 7.44
N TYR A 9 -2.03 -15.51 8.41
CA TYR A 9 -1.52 -14.16 8.15
C TYR A 9 -0.10 -14.22 7.59
N ASN A 10 0.78 -14.99 8.24
CA ASN A 10 2.17 -15.14 7.79
C ASN A 10 2.25 -15.73 6.39
N LYS A 11 1.38 -16.69 6.08
CA LYS A 11 1.33 -17.30 4.76
C LYS A 11 0.97 -16.28 3.68
N ILE A 12 -0.02 -15.40 3.96
CA ILE A 12 -0.43 -14.36 3.03
C ILE A 12 0.73 -13.38 2.81
N ASN A 13 1.41 -12.98 3.88
CA ASN A 13 2.53 -12.06 3.79
C ASN A 13 3.71 -12.66 3.02
N GLN A 14 4.00 -13.93 3.24
CA GLN A 14 5.06 -14.62 2.52
C GLN A 14 4.74 -14.69 1.02
N TYR A 15 3.50 -14.98 0.69
CA TYR A 15 3.08 -15.01 -0.70
C TYR A 15 3.24 -13.64 -1.36
N LEU A 16 2.79 -12.60 -0.67
CA LEU A 16 2.91 -11.23 -1.17
C LEU A 16 4.38 -10.83 -1.33
N VAL A 17 5.23 -11.15 -0.37
CA VAL A 17 6.66 -10.84 -0.44
C VAL A 17 7.30 -11.54 -1.62
N LYS A 18 6.97 -12.82 -1.85
CA LYS A 18 7.50 -13.57 -2.98
C LYS A 18 7.10 -12.91 -4.29
N GLU A 19 5.83 -12.54 -4.43
CA GLU A 19 5.32 -11.85 -5.61
C GLU A 19 6.06 -10.52 -5.83
N ILE A 20 6.26 -9.77 -4.75
CA ILE A 20 6.96 -8.49 -4.77
C ILE A 20 8.38 -8.66 -5.30
N LEU A 21 9.12 -9.66 -4.80
CA LEU A 21 10.51 -9.88 -5.16
C LEU A 21 10.68 -10.30 -6.62
N GLU A 22 9.65 -10.88 -7.22
CA GLU A 22 9.68 -11.31 -8.61
C GLU A 22 9.13 -10.26 -9.57
N ALA A 23 8.47 -9.23 -9.03
CA ALA A 23 7.84 -8.19 -9.84
C ALA A 23 8.81 -7.04 -10.13
N THR A 24 8.54 -6.31 -11.20
CA THR A 24 9.24 -5.05 -11.43
C THR A 24 8.84 -4.05 -10.34
N PRO A 25 9.63 -2.99 -10.11
CA PRO A 25 9.25 -1.97 -9.12
C PRO A 25 7.85 -1.40 -9.35
N GLN A 26 7.44 -1.24 -10.60
CA GLN A 26 6.10 -0.73 -10.92
C GLN A 26 5.02 -1.73 -10.51
N GLN A 27 5.21 -3.01 -10.83
CA GLN A 27 4.27 -4.06 -10.46
C GLN A 27 4.19 -4.21 -8.95
N LEU A 28 5.32 -4.09 -8.26
CA LEU A 28 5.37 -4.12 -6.81
C LEU A 28 4.49 -3.02 -6.21
N LEU A 29 4.65 -1.81 -6.68
CA LEU A 29 3.88 -0.68 -6.18
C LEU A 29 2.37 -0.93 -6.35
N ILE A 30 1.95 -1.36 -7.53
CA ILE A 30 0.54 -1.63 -7.81
C ILE A 30 0.00 -2.76 -6.93
N LYS A 31 0.79 -3.81 -6.71
CA LYS A 31 0.38 -4.91 -5.83
C LYS A 31 0.16 -4.44 -4.39
N LEU A 32 0.99 -3.54 -3.90
CA LEU A 32 0.81 -2.97 -2.56
C LEU A 32 -0.48 -2.16 -2.47
N TYR A 33 -0.76 -1.35 -3.50
CA TYR A 33 -2.03 -0.61 -3.54
C TYR A 33 -3.23 -1.56 -3.56
N ASP A 34 -3.17 -2.58 -4.41
CA ASP A 34 -4.27 -3.56 -4.50
C ASP A 34 -4.50 -4.26 -3.16
N PHE A 35 -3.43 -4.67 -2.50
CA PHE A 35 -3.53 -5.31 -1.20
C PHE A 35 -4.16 -4.37 -0.17
N ALA A 36 -3.71 -3.12 -0.13
CA ALA A 36 -4.25 -2.12 0.80
C ALA A 36 -5.73 -1.85 0.52
N ILE A 37 -6.11 -1.69 -0.74
CA ILE A 37 -7.49 -1.42 -1.13
C ILE A 37 -8.41 -2.59 -0.74
N VAL A 38 -8.02 -3.81 -1.09
CA VAL A 38 -8.81 -5.00 -0.78
C VAL A 38 -9.01 -5.13 0.73
N ASN A 39 -7.96 -4.89 1.51
CA ASN A 39 -8.04 -5.02 2.95
C ASN A 39 -8.78 -3.86 3.62
N ALA A 40 -8.73 -2.66 3.03
CA ALA A 40 -9.56 -1.56 3.50
C ALA A 40 -11.04 -1.88 3.28
N LYS A 41 -11.39 -2.49 2.14
CA LYS A 41 -12.76 -2.95 1.88
C LYS A 41 -13.22 -4.01 2.86
N LYS A 42 -12.29 -4.84 3.34
CA LYS A 42 -12.57 -5.85 4.38
C LYS A 42 -12.52 -5.27 5.79
N GLU A 43 -12.29 -3.98 5.91
CA GLU A 43 -12.19 -3.27 7.20
C GLU A 43 -11.08 -3.83 8.09
N SER A 44 -10.00 -4.31 7.46
CA SER A 44 -8.86 -4.85 8.18
C SER A 44 -7.84 -3.75 8.46
N LEU A 45 -7.89 -3.20 9.66
CA LEU A 45 -6.94 -2.17 10.10
C LEU A 45 -5.51 -2.66 10.00
N GLU A 46 -5.24 -3.84 10.52
CA GLU A 46 -3.89 -4.38 10.61
C GLU A 46 -3.25 -4.54 9.23
N LYS A 47 -3.94 -5.22 8.33
CA LYS A 47 -3.39 -5.52 7.01
C LYS A 47 -3.27 -4.27 6.15
N THR A 48 -4.26 -3.40 6.21
CA THR A 48 -4.22 -2.16 5.44
C THR A 48 -3.07 -1.27 5.91
N ASN A 49 -2.93 -1.11 7.23
CA ASN A 49 -1.88 -0.25 7.75
C ASN A 49 -0.49 -0.85 7.58
N ALA A 50 -0.38 -2.18 7.54
CA ALA A 50 0.89 -2.82 7.20
C ALA A 50 1.29 -2.52 5.76
N ALA A 51 0.36 -2.59 4.82
CA ALA A 51 0.64 -2.25 3.42
C ALA A 51 0.98 -0.77 3.27
N LEU A 52 0.24 0.10 3.94
CA LEU A 52 0.55 1.54 3.93
C LEU A 52 1.94 1.81 4.49
N GLN A 53 2.33 1.08 5.53
CA GLN A 53 3.68 1.23 6.10
C GLN A 53 4.74 0.83 5.09
N GLU A 54 4.51 -0.24 4.32
CA GLU A 54 5.44 -0.63 3.26
C GLU A 54 5.54 0.44 2.17
N LEU A 55 4.43 1.06 1.82
CA LEU A 55 4.43 2.18 0.88
C LEU A 55 5.24 3.36 1.43
N ILE A 56 5.09 3.67 2.71
CA ILE A 56 5.87 4.72 3.38
C ILE A 56 7.35 4.37 3.31
N ASN A 57 7.70 3.15 3.66
CA ASN A 57 9.10 2.72 3.72
C ASN A 57 9.78 2.73 2.34
N SER A 58 9.00 2.67 1.27
CA SER A 58 9.53 2.66 -0.10
C SER A 58 9.78 4.06 -0.66
N LEU A 59 9.40 5.10 0.06
CA LEU A 59 9.53 6.47 -0.45
C LEU A 59 10.99 6.91 -0.52
N ASN A 60 11.33 7.59 -1.63
CA ASN A 60 12.63 8.17 -1.83
C ASN A 60 12.53 9.68 -1.62
N PHE A 61 13.24 10.19 -0.62
CA PHE A 61 13.20 11.61 -0.27
C PHE A 61 14.38 12.41 -0.83
N GLU A 62 15.12 11.83 -1.76
CA GLU A 62 16.30 12.49 -2.31
C GLU A 62 15.97 13.30 -3.56
N GLY A 63 16.70 14.41 -3.75
CA GLY A 63 16.63 15.21 -4.96
C GLY A 63 15.23 15.66 -5.32
N GLU A 64 14.89 15.47 -6.59
CA GLU A 64 13.59 15.89 -7.13
C GLU A 64 12.42 15.08 -6.58
N CYS A 65 12.70 13.91 -5.99
CA CYS A 65 11.67 13.06 -5.42
C CYS A 65 11.14 13.59 -4.09
N LYS A 66 11.89 14.47 -3.42
CA LYS A 66 11.59 14.89 -2.06
C LYS A 66 10.19 15.48 -1.90
N GLU A 67 9.79 16.37 -2.79
CA GLU A 67 8.50 17.04 -2.69
C GLU A 67 7.34 16.06 -2.85
N VAL A 68 7.41 15.23 -3.89
CA VAL A 68 6.37 14.24 -4.16
C VAL A 68 6.30 13.23 -3.02
N SER A 69 7.46 12.73 -2.57
CA SER A 69 7.51 11.75 -1.49
C SER A 69 6.98 12.32 -0.18
N THR A 70 7.24 13.58 0.10
CA THR A 70 6.70 14.24 1.29
C THR A 70 5.18 14.30 1.23
N GLY A 71 4.63 14.63 0.07
CA GLY A 71 3.18 14.65 -0.12
C GLY A 71 2.56 13.28 0.04
N LEU A 72 3.17 12.27 -0.55
CA LEU A 72 2.70 10.89 -0.43
C LEU A 72 2.79 10.38 1.01
N PHE A 73 3.87 10.71 1.69
CA PHE A 73 4.05 10.34 3.09
C PHE A 73 2.87 10.86 3.94
N LYS A 74 2.52 12.13 3.75
CA LYS A 74 1.40 12.74 4.48
C LYS A 74 0.08 12.05 4.15
N LEU A 75 -0.14 11.72 2.88
CA LEU A 75 -1.36 11.01 2.47
C LEU A 75 -1.44 9.62 3.08
N TYR A 76 -0.33 8.89 3.08
CA TYR A 76 -0.30 7.55 3.66
C TYR A 76 -0.54 7.58 5.16
N LEU A 77 0.06 8.55 5.87
CA LEU A 77 -0.20 8.72 7.29
C LEU A 77 -1.67 9.05 7.56
N PHE A 78 -2.24 9.91 6.73
CA PHE A 78 -3.66 10.26 6.81
C PHE A 78 -4.51 9.00 6.64
N CYS A 79 -4.22 8.18 5.64
CA CYS A 79 -4.95 6.94 5.43
C CYS A 79 -4.83 5.99 6.61
N GLN A 80 -3.65 5.86 7.20
CA GLN A 80 -3.47 5.03 8.39
C GLN A 80 -4.34 5.50 9.55
N GLU A 81 -4.42 6.81 9.73
CA GLU A 81 -5.25 7.39 10.78
C GLU A 81 -6.73 7.20 10.50
N GLN A 82 -7.16 7.37 9.24
CA GLN A 82 -8.54 7.15 8.86
C GLN A 82 -8.97 5.69 9.06
N MET A 83 -8.07 4.74 8.83
CA MET A 83 -8.33 3.34 9.13
C MET A 83 -8.60 3.15 10.63
N ARG A 84 -7.81 3.79 11.50
CA ARG A 84 -8.02 3.70 12.95
C ARG A 84 -9.37 4.28 13.36
N LYS A 85 -9.84 5.28 12.64
CA LYS A 85 -11.15 5.91 12.89
C LYS A 85 -12.30 5.19 12.21
N LYS A 86 -12.01 4.11 11.49
CA LYS A 86 -12.98 3.31 10.73
C LYS A 86 -13.63 4.08 9.59
N ASN A 87 -12.92 5.06 9.04
CA ASN A 87 -13.35 5.82 7.88
C ASN A 87 -12.80 5.17 6.62
N TYR A 88 -13.28 3.98 6.31
CA TYR A 88 -12.72 3.13 5.25
C TYR A 88 -12.95 3.70 3.85
N GLU A 89 -14.08 4.34 3.62
CA GLU A 89 -14.41 4.85 2.28
C GLU A 89 -13.41 5.86 1.77
N ILE A 90 -12.96 6.79 2.62
CA ILE A 90 -11.98 7.80 2.19
C ILE A 90 -10.64 7.14 1.88
N VAL A 91 -10.26 6.11 2.63
CA VAL A 91 -9.02 5.38 2.38
C VAL A 91 -9.09 4.68 1.03
N ILE A 92 -10.19 3.97 0.75
CA ILE A 92 -10.39 3.28 -0.51
C ILE A 92 -10.35 4.27 -1.67
N LYS A 93 -11.00 5.41 -1.52
CA LYS A 93 -11.02 6.44 -2.55
C LYS A 93 -9.63 6.98 -2.85
N ILE A 94 -8.90 7.37 -1.82
CA ILE A 94 -7.54 7.93 -1.98
C ILE A 94 -6.62 6.91 -2.64
N LEU A 95 -6.61 5.68 -2.15
CA LEU A 95 -5.73 4.65 -2.67
C LEU A 95 -6.09 4.27 -4.11
N SER A 96 -7.38 4.22 -4.43
CA SER A 96 -7.82 3.92 -5.79
C SER A 96 -7.41 5.01 -6.77
N GLU A 97 -7.53 6.27 -6.38
CA GLU A 97 -7.12 7.39 -7.22
C GLU A 97 -5.60 7.42 -7.40
N LEU A 98 -4.85 7.17 -6.35
CA LEU A 98 -3.39 7.11 -6.45
C LEU A 98 -2.95 5.96 -7.33
N LYS A 99 -3.57 4.80 -7.18
CA LYS A 99 -3.26 3.65 -8.04
C LYS A 99 -3.47 4.00 -9.51
N GLU A 100 -4.60 4.61 -9.84
CA GLU A 100 -4.89 5.02 -11.21
C GLU A 100 -3.85 6.00 -11.73
N THR A 101 -3.48 6.97 -10.90
CA THR A 101 -2.46 7.96 -11.25
C THR A 101 -1.12 7.28 -11.57
N TRP A 102 -0.70 6.33 -10.73
CA TRP A 102 0.52 5.56 -10.99
C TRP A 102 0.43 4.76 -12.26
N GLN A 103 -0.68 4.07 -12.49
CA GLN A 103 -0.85 3.26 -13.70
C GLN A 103 -0.77 4.13 -14.95
N ASN A 104 -1.39 5.30 -14.93
CA ASN A 104 -1.33 6.22 -16.06
C ASN A 104 0.08 6.74 -16.29
N ALA A 105 0.81 7.07 -15.22
CA ALA A 105 2.19 7.51 -15.32
C ALA A 105 3.08 6.41 -15.93
N PHE A 106 2.88 5.16 -15.50
CA PHE A 106 3.67 4.04 -16.02
C PHE A 106 3.41 3.80 -17.50
N LYS A 107 2.18 3.95 -17.96
CA LYS A 107 1.85 3.84 -19.39
C LYS A 107 2.59 4.89 -20.20
N SER A 108 2.77 6.08 -19.66
CA SER A 108 3.47 7.16 -20.35
C SER A 108 4.97 6.93 -20.52
N LEU A 109 5.53 5.99 -19.74
CA LEU A 109 6.95 5.66 -19.80
C LEU A 109 7.30 4.63 -20.88
N ARG A 110 6.31 4.07 -21.55
CA ARG A 110 6.51 3.04 -22.57
C ARG A 110 6.83 3.62 -23.94
#